data_9113d080f9eb3abf6cef58880dfbd4b6
#
_entry.id   9113d080f9eb3abf6cef58880dfbd4b6
#
_cell.length_a   1.000
_cell.length_b   1.000
_cell.length_c   1.000
_cell.angle_alpha   90.00
_cell.angle_beta   90.00
_cell.angle_gamma   90.00
#
_symmetry.space_group_name_H-M   'P 1'
#
loop_
_entity.id
_entity.type
_entity.pdbx_description
1 polymer ?
#
loop_
_entity_poly.entity_id
_entity_poly.type
_entity_poly.pdbx_seq_one_letter_code
_entity_poly.pdbx_strand_id
1 'polypeptide(L)'
;MSQLLVRPHEPDATGCVLEVTPQSAGWAHVGFKVCRLAPRQELTGGEADRETCIVVLNGSAHISINDVALGLVGGRSSVFDDVAPGAVYVPAGARFLVVAETGLEVALCSAPGRPGRPARIIAPEAMSREVRGQRTNTRYVRNILPQTEAADSLLVVEVLTPGGHWSSYPPHKHDNAVLGQETRLEETYYHRLNPSQGFAFQRVYTDDGDLDETLCVKDGDVVLVPRGYHPVGAPHGYDLYYLNVMAGPERKWIFRNDPAHEWMLLKR
;
A
#
# COMPACT_ATOMS: atom_id res chain seq x y z
N MET A 1 23.26 -4.96 -0.48
CA MET A 1 22.01 -4.16 -0.52
C MET A 1 20.97 -4.98 0.22
N SER A 2 20.10 -4.33 1.01
CA SER A 2 19.01 -5.03 1.72
C SER A 2 18.07 -5.72 0.72
N GLN A 3 17.59 -6.90 1.06
CA GLN A 3 16.56 -7.61 0.29
C GLN A 3 15.15 -7.03 0.55
N LEU A 4 15.01 -6.21 1.61
CA LEU A 4 13.73 -5.59 1.95
C LEU A 4 13.45 -4.29 1.20
N LEU A 5 14.44 -3.72 0.48
CA LEU A 5 14.30 -2.44 -0.21
C LEU A 5 14.30 -2.62 -1.73
N VAL A 6 13.16 -2.35 -2.34
CA VAL A 6 12.99 -2.34 -3.80
C VAL A 6 12.95 -0.90 -4.29
N ARG A 7 13.80 -0.58 -5.25
CA ARG A 7 13.91 0.77 -5.82
C ARG A 7 13.21 0.87 -7.17
N PRO A 8 12.63 2.02 -7.50
CA PRO A 8 12.07 2.23 -8.83
C PRO A 8 13.20 2.27 -9.88
N HIS A 9 12.83 1.91 -11.09
CA HIS A 9 13.65 2.03 -12.31
C HIS A 9 12.96 2.96 -13.31
N GLU A 10 13.64 3.29 -14.39
CA GLU A 10 13.00 4.01 -15.49
C GLU A 10 11.82 3.21 -16.05
N PRO A 11 10.75 3.89 -16.50
CA PRO A 11 9.59 3.19 -17.05
C PRO A 11 9.99 2.24 -18.18
N ASP A 12 9.54 1.01 -18.10
CA ASP A 12 9.64 0.06 -19.20
C ASP A 12 8.60 0.35 -20.30
N ALA A 13 8.53 -0.49 -21.33
CA ALA A 13 7.59 -0.32 -22.45
C ALA A 13 6.12 -0.33 -22.03
N THR A 14 5.80 -0.90 -20.87
CA THR A 14 4.44 -0.91 -20.27
C THR A 14 4.20 0.26 -19.33
N GLY A 15 5.21 1.09 -19.08
CA GLY A 15 5.20 2.16 -18.09
C GLY A 15 5.49 1.68 -16.66
N CYS A 16 5.82 0.40 -16.45
CA CYS A 16 6.17 -0.11 -15.13
C CYS A 16 7.48 0.52 -14.64
N VAL A 17 7.46 1.03 -13.41
CA VAL A 17 8.63 1.62 -12.74
C VAL A 17 9.08 0.82 -11.53
N LEU A 18 8.22 -0.06 -11.02
CA LEU A 18 8.50 -0.92 -9.87
C LEU A 18 7.56 -2.10 -9.86
N GLU A 19 8.09 -3.29 -9.59
CA GLU A 19 7.27 -4.51 -9.43
C GLU A 19 7.81 -5.37 -8.30
N VAL A 20 6.88 -5.83 -7.45
CA VAL A 20 7.07 -6.86 -6.43
C VAL A 20 6.10 -7.99 -6.72
N THR A 21 6.62 -9.17 -6.98
CA THR A 21 5.82 -10.39 -7.11
C THR A 21 6.01 -11.28 -5.89
N PRO A 22 5.10 -12.23 -5.61
CA PRO A 22 5.35 -13.21 -4.57
C PRO A 22 6.69 -13.93 -4.70
N GLN A 23 7.08 -14.26 -5.92
CA GLN A 23 8.34 -14.94 -6.21
C GLN A 23 9.56 -14.05 -5.93
N SER A 24 9.53 -12.78 -6.35
CA SER A 24 10.66 -11.86 -6.13
C SER A 24 10.83 -11.49 -4.66
N ALA A 25 9.75 -11.47 -3.89
CA ALA A 25 9.75 -11.16 -2.46
C ALA A 25 9.96 -12.39 -1.56
N GLY A 26 9.88 -13.60 -2.10
CA GLY A 26 10.02 -14.85 -1.34
C GLY A 26 8.85 -15.13 -0.39
N TRP A 27 7.65 -14.65 -0.73
CA TRP A 27 6.42 -14.85 0.05
C TRP A 27 5.27 -15.41 -0.81
N ALA A 28 4.04 -15.48 -0.31
CA ALA A 28 2.97 -16.22 -0.98
C ALA A 28 1.81 -15.35 -1.47
N HIS A 29 1.60 -14.17 -0.91
CA HIS A 29 0.32 -13.46 -1.06
C HIS A 29 0.45 -12.16 -1.83
N VAL A 30 1.21 -11.17 -1.31
CA VAL A 30 1.21 -9.81 -1.84
C VAL A 30 1.97 -9.70 -3.16
N GLY A 31 1.30 -9.09 -4.15
CA GLY A 31 1.92 -8.54 -5.35
C GLY A 31 1.67 -7.03 -5.41
N PHE A 32 2.65 -6.27 -5.89
CA PHE A 32 2.57 -4.83 -5.98
C PHE A 32 3.31 -4.31 -7.21
N LYS A 33 2.68 -3.43 -7.97
CA LYS A 33 3.30 -2.82 -9.15
C LYS A 33 2.91 -1.34 -9.22
N VAL A 34 3.86 -0.49 -9.64
CA VAL A 34 3.62 0.91 -9.94
C VAL A 34 3.94 1.16 -11.40
N CYS A 35 3.01 1.83 -12.09
CA CYS A 35 3.19 2.25 -13.48
C CYS A 35 3.02 3.76 -13.61
N ARG A 36 3.82 4.37 -14.49
CA ARG A 36 3.69 5.76 -14.94
C ARG A 36 3.35 5.77 -16.41
N LEU A 37 2.20 6.35 -16.72
CA LEU A 37 1.66 6.35 -18.08
C LEU A 37 1.57 7.79 -18.61
N ALA A 38 1.96 7.96 -19.88
CA ALA A 38 1.67 9.19 -20.62
C ALA A 38 0.18 9.24 -20.98
N PRO A 39 -0.39 10.43 -21.27
CA PRO A 39 -1.77 10.54 -21.75
C PRO A 39 -2.03 9.63 -22.95
N ARG A 40 -3.14 8.90 -22.91
CA ARG A 40 -3.58 7.90 -23.91
C ARG A 40 -2.77 6.60 -23.91
N GLN A 41 -1.76 6.44 -23.06
CA GLN A 41 -1.10 5.14 -22.88
C GLN A 41 -2.03 4.17 -22.16
N GLU A 42 -1.95 2.90 -22.55
CA GLU A 42 -2.80 1.83 -22.04
C GLU A 42 -2.00 0.89 -21.13
N LEU A 43 -2.68 0.40 -20.11
CA LEU A 43 -2.19 -0.65 -19.22
C LEU A 43 -3.28 -1.72 -19.09
N THR A 44 -2.95 -2.96 -19.42
CA THR A 44 -3.84 -4.10 -19.29
C THR A 44 -3.34 -5.07 -18.22
N GLY A 45 -4.25 -5.82 -17.63
CA GLY A 45 -3.91 -6.84 -16.65
C GLY A 45 -5.11 -7.66 -16.22
N GLY A 46 -4.93 -8.42 -15.14
CA GLY A 46 -5.89 -9.36 -14.59
C GLY A 46 -5.36 -10.78 -14.62
N GLU A 47 -5.51 -11.50 -13.52
CA GLU A 47 -5.00 -12.85 -13.32
C GLU A 47 -6.14 -13.79 -12.93
N ALA A 48 -6.02 -15.07 -13.29
CA ALA A 48 -7.08 -16.03 -13.08
C ALA A 48 -7.40 -16.32 -11.60
N ASP A 49 -6.36 -16.25 -10.76
CA ASP A 49 -6.38 -16.64 -9.34
C ASP A 49 -5.97 -15.50 -8.38
N ARG A 50 -5.88 -14.25 -8.90
CA ARG A 50 -5.53 -13.09 -8.09
C ARG A 50 -6.54 -11.97 -8.29
N GLU A 51 -6.95 -11.36 -7.18
CA GLU A 51 -7.69 -10.10 -7.17
C GLU A 51 -6.74 -8.92 -7.22
N THR A 52 -7.19 -7.79 -7.74
CA THR A 52 -6.39 -6.57 -7.85
C THR A 52 -7.19 -5.36 -7.34
N CYS A 53 -6.57 -4.51 -6.53
CA CYS A 53 -7.03 -3.17 -6.27
C CYS A 53 -6.16 -2.20 -7.08
N ILE A 54 -6.75 -1.55 -8.07
CA ILE A 54 -6.13 -0.47 -8.83
C ILE A 54 -6.28 0.82 -8.01
N VAL A 55 -5.18 1.49 -7.69
CA VAL A 55 -5.18 2.77 -6.96
C VAL A 55 -4.53 3.84 -7.81
N VAL A 56 -5.30 4.87 -8.19
CA VAL A 56 -4.77 6.03 -8.92
C VAL A 56 -4.06 6.95 -7.93
N LEU A 57 -2.73 6.96 -7.98
CA LEU A 57 -1.90 7.75 -7.08
C LEU A 57 -1.93 9.24 -7.44
N ASN A 58 -1.82 9.56 -8.73
CA ASN A 58 -2.08 10.88 -9.28
C ASN A 58 -2.60 10.79 -10.72
N GLY A 59 -3.22 11.87 -11.20
CA GLY A 59 -3.83 11.90 -12.53
C GLY A 59 -5.19 11.23 -12.57
N SER A 60 -5.65 10.93 -13.77
CA SER A 60 -6.94 10.29 -14.04
C SER A 60 -6.87 9.35 -15.23
N ALA A 61 -7.72 8.33 -15.22
CA ALA A 61 -7.79 7.32 -16.26
C ALA A 61 -9.22 6.82 -16.50
N HIS A 62 -9.52 6.44 -17.73
CA HIS A 62 -10.69 5.61 -18.03
C HIS A 62 -10.37 4.15 -17.75
N ILE A 63 -11.20 3.50 -16.95
CA ILE A 63 -11.02 2.11 -16.56
C ILE A 63 -12.20 1.28 -17.05
N SER A 64 -11.90 0.13 -17.66
CA SER A 64 -12.89 -0.89 -18.02
C SER A 64 -12.48 -2.25 -17.47
N ILE A 65 -13.50 -3.07 -17.13
CA ILE A 65 -13.33 -4.44 -16.63
C ILE A 65 -14.16 -5.38 -17.49
N ASN A 66 -13.53 -6.39 -18.11
CA ASN A 66 -14.16 -7.31 -19.05
C ASN A 66 -14.97 -6.55 -20.12
N ASP A 67 -14.35 -5.54 -20.72
CA ASP A 67 -14.94 -4.65 -21.75
C ASP A 67 -16.12 -3.78 -21.28
N VAL A 68 -16.45 -3.78 -19.98
CA VAL A 68 -17.46 -2.90 -19.39
C VAL A 68 -16.79 -1.66 -18.83
N ALA A 69 -17.11 -0.49 -19.39
CA ALA A 69 -16.56 0.78 -18.94
C ALA A 69 -17.08 1.15 -17.54
N LEU A 70 -16.18 1.43 -16.62
CA LEU A 70 -16.51 2.00 -15.29
C LEU A 70 -16.49 3.54 -15.33
N GLY A 71 -15.84 4.15 -16.32
CA GLY A 71 -15.73 5.59 -16.49
C GLY A 71 -14.40 6.17 -16.04
N LEU A 72 -14.37 7.47 -15.78
CA LEU A 72 -13.18 8.22 -15.35
C LEU A 72 -12.95 8.01 -13.86
N VAL A 73 -11.73 7.60 -13.49
CA VAL A 73 -11.30 7.33 -12.11
C VAL A 73 -10.04 8.14 -11.80
N GLY A 74 -9.96 8.70 -10.60
CA GLY A 74 -8.83 9.52 -10.15
C GLY A 74 -9.17 11.01 -10.12
N GLY A 75 -8.16 11.88 -10.29
CA GLY A 75 -8.32 13.34 -10.35
C GLY A 75 -7.51 14.12 -9.33
N ARG A 76 -6.83 13.46 -8.36
CA ARG A 76 -5.88 14.16 -7.49
C ARG A 76 -4.56 14.41 -8.24
N SER A 77 -3.90 15.51 -7.95
CA SER A 77 -2.63 15.89 -8.57
C SER A 77 -1.42 15.32 -7.81
N SER A 78 -1.62 14.96 -6.55
CA SER A 78 -0.58 14.41 -5.67
C SER A 78 -1.19 13.49 -4.62
N VAL A 79 -0.40 12.51 -4.16
CA VAL A 79 -0.76 11.69 -2.99
C VAL A 79 -0.82 12.50 -1.70
N PHE A 80 -0.27 13.73 -1.69
CA PHE A 80 -0.30 14.66 -0.57
C PHE A 80 -1.54 15.55 -0.57
N ASP A 81 -2.36 15.51 -1.62
CA ASP A 81 -3.64 16.23 -1.65
C ASP A 81 -4.60 15.58 -0.62
N ASP A 82 -5.36 16.41 0.10
CA ASP A 82 -6.37 15.91 1.03
C ASP A 82 -7.64 15.43 0.30
N VAL A 83 -7.43 14.60 -0.71
CA VAL A 83 -8.46 14.01 -1.57
C VAL A 83 -8.28 12.50 -1.61
N ALA A 84 -9.39 11.76 -1.56
CA ALA A 84 -9.36 10.31 -1.71
C ALA A 84 -8.81 9.90 -3.09
N PRO A 85 -8.03 8.82 -3.19
CA PRO A 85 -7.61 8.27 -4.48
C PRO A 85 -8.82 7.76 -5.25
N GLY A 86 -8.74 7.75 -6.57
CA GLY A 86 -9.58 6.87 -7.35
C GLY A 86 -9.12 5.43 -7.16
N ALA A 87 -10.04 4.51 -6.86
CA ALA A 87 -9.70 3.10 -6.70
C ALA A 87 -10.75 2.18 -7.33
N VAL A 88 -10.29 1.04 -7.86
CA VAL A 88 -11.14 0.02 -8.49
C VAL A 88 -10.76 -1.35 -7.98
N TYR A 89 -11.75 -2.10 -7.52
CA TYR A 89 -11.61 -3.51 -7.20
C TYR A 89 -11.87 -4.37 -8.43
N VAL A 90 -10.91 -5.22 -8.77
CA VAL A 90 -10.95 -6.19 -9.88
C VAL A 90 -10.88 -7.58 -9.28
N PRO A 91 -11.91 -8.41 -9.43
CA PRO A 91 -11.89 -9.78 -8.91
C PRO A 91 -10.94 -10.68 -9.72
N ALA A 92 -10.52 -11.80 -9.12
CA ALA A 92 -9.79 -12.84 -9.83
C ALA A 92 -10.56 -13.30 -11.07
N GLY A 93 -9.85 -13.58 -12.15
CA GLY A 93 -10.41 -14.00 -13.44
C GLY A 93 -10.96 -12.87 -14.32
N ALA A 94 -11.03 -11.65 -13.81
CA ALA A 94 -11.42 -10.49 -14.61
C ALA A 94 -10.20 -9.82 -15.25
N ARG A 95 -10.39 -9.25 -16.44
CA ARG A 95 -9.40 -8.44 -17.14
C ARG A 95 -9.71 -6.96 -16.96
N PHE A 96 -8.69 -6.14 -16.82
CA PHE A 96 -8.85 -4.69 -16.81
C PHE A 96 -8.06 -4.02 -17.94
N LEU A 97 -8.57 -2.87 -18.36
CA LEU A 97 -7.89 -1.91 -19.20
C LEU A 97 -7.93 -0.55 -18.50
N VAL A 98 -6.78 0.07 -18.33
CA VAL A 98 -6.60 1.44 -17.85
C VAL A 98 -6.07 2.26 -19.01
N VAL A 99 -6.79 3.33 -19.39
CA VAL A 99 -6.37 4.28 -20.42
C VAL A 99 -6.13 5.62 -19.74
N ALA A 100 -4.90 6.07 -19.72
CA ALA A 100 -4.53 7.32 -19.05
C ALA A 100 -5.17 8.54 -19.75
N GLU A 101 -5.95 9.32 -19.02
CA GLU A 101 -6.51 10.58 -19.51
C GLU A 101 -5.50 11.72 -19.39
N THR A 102 -4.77 11.75 -18.27
CA THR A 102 -3.68 12.69 -17.99
C THR A 102 -2.37 11.94 -17.81
N GLY A 103 -1.26 12.62 -17.51
CA GLY A 103 -0.10 11.94 -16.92
C GLY A 103 -0.55 11.20 -15.67
N LEU A 104 -0.33 9.89 -15.61
CA LEU A 104 -0.89 9.00 -14.60
C LEU A 104 0.21 8.25 -13.84
N GLU A 105 0.09 8.20 -12.53
CA GLU A 105 0.77 7.21 -11.71
C GLU A 105 -0.27 6.32 -11.05
N VAL A 106 -0.16 5.01 -11.25
CA VAL A 106 -1.13 4.02 -10.78
C VAL A 106 -0.43 2.86 -10.09
N ALA A 107 -0.98 2.44 -8.95
CA ALA A 107 -0.55 1.24 -8.25
C ALA A 107 -1.53 0.09 -8.53
N LEU A 108 -0.98 -1.09 -8.79
CA LEU A 108 -1.70 -2.35 -8.87
C LEU A 108 -1.35 -3.17 -7.63
N CYS A 109 -2.30 -3.30 -6.72
CA CYS A 109 -2.17 -4.06 -5.48
C CYS A 109 -2.85 -5.41 -5.69
N SER A 110 -2.14 -6.52 -5.61
CA SER A 110 -2.74 -7.84 -5.90
C SER A 110 -2.48 -8.87 -4.80
N ALA A 111 -3.42 -9.80 -4.66
CA ALA A 111 -3.34 -10.92 -3.73
C ALA A 111 -4.15 -12.11 -4.26
N PRO A 112 -3.98 -13.34 -3.73
CA PRO A 112 -4.80 -14.47 -4.12
C PRO A 112 -6.30 -14.18 -3.98
N GLY A 113 -7.08 -14.54 -4.98
CA GLY A 113 -8.51 -14.32 -5.02
C GLY A 113 -9.24 -15.45 -5.74
N ARG A 114 -10.57 -15.40 -5.70
CA ARG A 114 -11.46 -16.34 -6.38
C ARG A 114 -12.37 -15.60 -7.35
N PRO A 115 -12.70 -16.18 -8.49
CA PRO A 115 -13.71 -15.61 -9.39
C PRO A 115 -15.09 -15.49 -8.71
N GLY A 116 -15.91 -14.55 -9.22
CA GLY A 116 -17.32 -14.44 -8.84
C GLY A 116 -17.71 -13.20 -8.05
N ARG A 117 -16.75 -12.44 -7.50
CA ARG A 117 -17.07 -11.12 -6.94
C ARG A 117 -17.32 -10.10 -8.05
N PRO A 118 -18.17 -9.08 -7.82
CA PRO A 118 -18.35 -8.00 -8.77
C PRO A 118 -17.12 -7.06 -8.78
N ALA A 119 -16.69 -6.67 -9.99
CA ALA A 119 -15.81 -5.53 -10.15
C ALA A 119 -16.54 -4.22 -9.77
N ARG A 120 -15.85 -3.25 -9.15
CA ARG A 120 -16.49 -2.00 -8.75
C ARG A 120 -15.48 -0.87 -8.54
N ILE A 121 -15.93 0.35 -8.75
CA ILE A 121 -15.25 1.52 -8.20
C ILE A 121 -15.42 1.48 -6.68
N ILE A 122 -14.34 1.73 -5.95
CA ILE A 122 -14.39 1.97 -4.51
C ILE A 122 -14.65 3.47 -4.34
N ALA A 123 -15.85 3.80 -3.93
CA ALA A 123 -16.26 5.19 -3.81
C ALA A 123 -15.45 5.91 -2.70
N PRO A 124 -15.05 7.17 -2.91
CA PRO A 124 -14.32 7.96 -1.89
C PRO A 124 -15.02 7.97 -0.53
N GLU A 125 -16.34 7.96 -0.51
CA GLU A 125 -17.18 7.98 0.70
C GLU A 125 -17.09 6.64 1.48
N ALA A 126 -16.75 5.54 0.80
CA ALA A 126 -16.53 4.24 1.44
C ALA A 126 -15.14 4.15 2.10
N MET A 127 -14.23 5.06 1.78
CA MET A 127 -12.88 5.09 2.33
C MET A 127 -12.88 5.84 3.66
N SER A 128 -12.96 5.10 4.76
CA SER A 128 -12.93 5.70 6.10
C SER A 128 -11.60 6.41 6.36
N ARG A 129 -11.68 7.55 7.05
CA ARG A 129 -10.52 8.36 7.48
C ARG A 129 -10.36 8.24 8.97
N GLU A 130 -9.12 8.08 9.42
CA GLU A 130 -8.76 7.97 10.81
C GLU A 130 -7.54 8.85 11.12
N VAL A 131 -7.54 9.45 12.31
CA VAL A 131 -6.34 10.06 12.87
C VAL A 131 -5.82 9.10 13.92
N ARG A 132 -4.64 8.55 13.70
CA ARG A 132 -3.99 7.63 14.64
C ARG A 132 -2.82 8.29 15.35
N GLY A 133 -2.61 7.92 16.61
CA GLY A 133 -1.54 8.46 17.45
C GLY A 133 -1.84 9.85 18.00
N GLN A 134 -0.84 10.43 18.63
CA GLN A 134 -0.89 11.77 19.22
C GLN A 134 0.47 12.44 19.17
N ARG A 135 0.51 13.78 19.18
CA ARG A 135 1.75 14.57 19.10
C ARG A 135 2.57 14.13 17.87
N THR A 136 3.85 13.83 18.04
CA THR A 136 4.76 13.39 16.97
C THR A 136 4.49 11.95 16.46
N ASN A 137 3.47 11.25 16.98
CA ASN A 137 3.00 9.97 16.46
C ASN A 137 1.69 10.13 15.66
N THR A 138 1.21 11.36 15.45
CA THR A 138 0.00 11.63 14.67
C THR A 138 0.25 11.33 13.21
N ARG A 139 -0.63 10.51 12.61
CA ARG A 139 -0.68 10.22 11.17
C ARG A 139 -2.13 10.11 10.73
N TYR A 140 -2.36 10.36 9.45
CA TYR A 140 -3.68 10.36 8.83
C TYR A 140 -3.80 9.11 7.96
N VAL A 141 -4.76 8.26 8.29
CA VAL A 141 -4.98 6.97 7.65
C VAL A 141 -6.24 7.04 6.80
N ARG A 142 -6.19 6.54 5.58
CA ARG A 142 -7.37 6.31 4.74
C ARG A 142 -7.42 4.84 4.35
N ASN A 143 -8.50 4.18 4.75
CA ASN A 143 -8.73 2.77 4.47
C ASN A 143 -9.38 2.64 3.08
N ILE A 144 -8.59 2.29 2.05
CA ILE A 144 -9.06 2.17 0.66
C ILE A 144 -9.85 0.89 0.48
N LEU A 145 -9.31 -0.24 0.92
CA LEU A 145 -9.97 -1.55 0.87
C LEU A 145 -9.81 -2.27 2.21
N PRO A 146 -10.55 -1.81 3.25
CA PRO A 146 -10.48 -2.41 4.59
C PRO A 146 -11.14 -3.79 4.65
N GLN A 147 -10.95 -4.50 5.76
CA GLN A 147 -11.56 -5.82 5.99
C GLN A 147 -13.11 -5.81 5.99
N THR A 148 -13.72 -4.65 6.18
CA THR A 148 -15.18 -4.46 6.14
C THR A 148 -15.73 -4.40 4.71
N GLU A 149 -14.88 -4.10 3.72
CA GLU A 149 -15.23 -4.10 2.31
C GLU A 149 -15.04 -5.48 1.70
N ALA A 150 -15.87 -5.81 0.70
CA ALA A 150 -15.84 -7.13 0.08
C ALA A 150 -14.58 -7.32 -0.78
N ALA A 151 -13.72 -8.27 -0.41
CA ALA A 151 -12.57 -8.77 -1.15
C ALA A 151 -12.20 -10.16 -0.61
N ASP A 152 -11.25 -10.88 -1.25
CA ASP A 152 -10.88 -12.23 -0.82
C ASP A 152 -9.71 -12.24 0.15
N SER A 153 -8.61 -11.58 -0.16
CA SER A 153 -7.38 -11.59 0.64
C SER A 153 -6.79 -10.19 0.87
N LEU A 154 -7.06 -9.26 -0.05
CA LEU A 154 -6.38 -7.98 -0.14
C LEU A 154 -6.89 -6.96 0.87
N LEU A 155 -5.96 -6.26 1.52
CA LEU A 155 -6.18 -5.08 2.33
C LEU A 155 -5.31 -3.95 1.78
N VAL A 156 -5.88 -2.75 1.59
CA VAL A 156 -5.17 -1.60 1.05
C VAL A 156 -5.46 -0.34 1.86
N VAL A 157 -4.41 0.33 2.29
CA VAL A 157 -4.48 1.51 3.16
C VAL A 157 -3.44 2.53 2.71
N GLU A 158 -3.81 3.80 2.65
CA GLU A 158 -2.83 4.88 2.50
C GLU A 158 -2.66 5.67 3.80
N VAL A 159 -1.47 6.15 4.05
CA VAL A 159 -1.13 6.90 5.26
C VAL A 159 -0.28 8.11 4.92
N LEU A 160 -0.66 9.26 5.48
CA LEU A 160 0.13 10.49 5.48
C LEU A 160 0.71 10.71 6.87
N THR A 161 2.04 10.84 6.94
CA THR A 161 2.81 11.10 8.15
C THR A 161 3.49 12.47 8.01
N PRO A 162 3.08 13.49 8.78
CA PRO A 162 3.70 14.82 8.71
C PRO A 162 5.19 14.80 9.06
N GLY A 163 5.93 15.78 8.58
CA GLY A 163 7.35 15.94 8.86
C GLY A 163 7.66 16.01 10.36
N GLY A 164 8.65 15.23 10.80
CA GLY A 164 9.03 15.07 12.20
C GLY A 164 8.18 14.05 12.97
N HIS A 165 7.23 13.39 12.32
CA HIS A 165 6.34 12.41 12.95
C HIS A 165 6.77 10.97 12.68
N TRP A 166 6.25 10.07 13.52
CA TRP A 166 6.39 8.64 13.39
C TRP A 166 5.06 7.97 13.05
N SER A 167 5.12 6.90 12.27
CA SER A 167 4.00 6.08 11.87
C SER A 167 4.29 4.60 12.09
N SER A 168 3.25 3.75 12.08
CA SER A 168 3.36 2.38 12.57
C SER A 168 4.02 2.33 13.96
N TYR A 169 3.65 3.31 14.78
CA TYR A 169 4.31 3.61 16.06
C TYR A 169 3.27 3.81 17.17
N PRO A 170 3.38 3.15 18.36
CA PRO A 170 4.45 2.23 18.72
C PRO A 170 4.66 1.13 17.69
N PRO A 171 5.89 0.53 17.63
CA PRO A 171 6.14 -0.58 16.71
C PRO A 171 5.14 -1.70 16.91
N HIS A 172 4.60 -2.21 15.81
CA HIS A 172 3.67 -3.34 15.83
C HIS A 172 4.03 -4.36 14.75
N LYS A 173 3.55 -5.58 14.90
CA LYS A 173 3.73 -6.69 13.95
C LYS A 173 2.42 -7.45 13.74
N HIS A 174 2.37 -8.19 12.64
CA HIS A 174 1.29 -9.12 12.29
C HIS A 174 1.90 -10.27 11.48
N ASP A 175 2.75 -11.04 12.11
CA ASP A 175 3.55 -12.12 11.50
C ASP A 175 3.21 -13.51 12.03
N ASN A 176 2.30 -13.60 13.01
CA ASN A 176 1.83 -14.84 13.60
C ASN A 176 0.31 -15.00 13.43
N ALA A 177 -0.15 -16.25 13.40
CA ALA A 177 -1.57 -16.58 13.43
C ALA A 177 -1.98 -16.97 14.85
N VAL A 178 -2.33 -15.96 15.67
CA VAL A 178 -2.82 -16.16 17.05
C VAL A 178 -4.26 -15.68 17.15
N LEU A 179 -5.19 -16.62 17.32
CA LEU A 179 -6.63 -16.36 17.27
C LEU A 179 -7.04 -15.18 18.16
N GLY A 180 -7.61 -14.16 17.55
CA GLY A 180 -8.11 -12.95 18.23
C GLY A 180 -7.03 -11.99 18.73
N GLN A 181 -5.74 -12.30 18.57
CA GLN A 181 -4.64 -11.48 19.07
C GLN A 181 -3.74 -10.95 17.94
N GLU A 182 -3.47 -11.76 16.91
CA GLU A 182 -2.59 -11.39 15.80
C GLU A 182 -2.95 -12.20 14.56
N THR A 183 -2.95 -11.59 13.39
CA THR A 183 -3.08 -12.26 12.09
C THR A 183 -1.76 -12.23 11.34
N ARG A 184 -1.49 -13.27 10.55
CA ARG A 184 -0.30 -13.30 9.71
C ARG A 184 -0.58 -12.62 8.38
N LEU A 185 0.11 -11.50 8.13
CA LEU A 185 0.01 -10.74 6.88
C LEU A 185 1.42 -10.41 6.37
N GLU A 186 1.63 -10.56 5.08
CA GLU A 186 2.73 -9.94 4.34
C GLU A 186 2.33 -8.51 4.02
N GLU A 187 3.29 -7.58 3.97
CA GLU A 187 2.99 -6.18 3.74
C GLU A 187 4.06 -5.49 2.87
N THR A 188 3.62 -4.58 1.99
CA THR A 188 4.48 -3.62 1.30
C THR A 188 4.19 -2.20 1.73
N TYR A 189 5.24 -1.37 1.82
CA TYR A 189 5.20 0.08 2.02
C TYR A 189 5.73 0.77 0.78
N TYR A 190 4.87 1.32 -0.07
CA TYR A 190 5.28 2.19 -1.17
C TYR A 190 5.38 3.62 -0.67
N HIS A 191 6.58 4.19 -0.65
CA HIS A 191 6.87 5.49 -0.07
C HIS A 191 6.87 6.62 -1.09
N ARG A 192 6.27 7.75 -0.72
CA ARG A 192 6.41 9.03 -1.41
C ARG A 192 6.80 10.10 -0.40
N LEU A 193 7.57 11.07 -0.83
CA LEU A 193 8.12 12.13 0.00
C LEU A 193 7.79 13.51 -0.58
N ASN A 194 7.49 14.46 0.29
CA ASN A 194 7.29 15.85 -0.08
C ASN A 194 8.12 16.77 0.83
N PRO A 195 9.10 17.53 0.27
CA PRO A 195 9.59 17.47 -1.13
C PRO A 195 10.29 16.14 -1.48
N SER A 196 10.27 15.77 -2.77
CA SER A 196 10.66 14.43 -3.25
C SER A 196 12.15 14.09 -3.11
N GLN A 197 13.04 15.07 -2.92
CA GLN A 197 14.45 14.83 -2.62
C GLN A 197 14.70 14.37 -1.18
N GLY A 198 13.64 14.29 -0.36
CA GLY A 198 13.71 13.86 1.02
C GLY A 198 14.06 12.39 1.19
N PHE A 199 14.04 11.97 2.44
CA PHE A 199 14.20 10.57 2.85
C PHE A 199 13.37 10.31 4.10
N ALA A 200 13.17 9.03 4.41
CA ALA A 200 12.59 8.57 5.67
C ALA A 200 13.37 7.37 6.19
N PHE A 201 13.16 6.99 7.44
CA PHE A 201 13.75 5.79 8.02
C PHE A 201 12.66 4.78 8.36
N GLN A 202 12.82 3.55 7.90
CA GLN A 202 11.98 2.44 8.33
C GLN A 202 12.86 1.34 8.90
N ARG A 203 12.53 0.88 10.10
CA ARG A 203 13.16 -0.29 10.71
C ARG A 203 12.23 -1.48 10.59
N VAL A 204 12.78 -2.63 10.22
CA VAL A 204 12.07 -3.91 10.25
C VAL A 204 12.86 -4.84 11.15
N TYR A 205 12.25 -5.34 12.24
CA TYR A 205 12.93 -6.16 13.21
C TYR A 205 12.01 -7.20 13.85
N THR A 206 12.57 -8.29 14.33
CA THR A 206 11.83 -9.44 14.90
C THR A 206 12.18 -9.68 16.36
N ASP A 207 11.32 -10.42 17.09
CA ASP A 207 11.53 -10.75 18.50
C ASP A 207 12.81 -11.57 18.73
N ASP A 208 13.17 -12.43 17.76
CA ASP A 208 14.34 -13.31 17.80
C ASP A 208 15.65 -12.60 17.38
N GLY A 209 15.54 -11.41 16.80
CA GLY A 209 16.69 -10.65 16.30
C GLY A 209 17.31 -11.19 15.01
N ASP A 210 16.72 -12.20 14.39
CA ASP A 210 17.20 -12.75 13.11
C ASP A 210 17.05 -11.75 11.96
N LEU A 211 16.13 -10.81 12.10
CA LEU A 211 15.94 -9.66 11.22
C LEU A 211 15.98 -8.39 12.06
N ASP A 212 16.91 -7.48 11.75
CA ASP A 212 16.96 -6.13 12.30
C ASP A 212 17.65 -5.20 11.30
N GLU A 213 16.87 -4.60 10.43
CA GLU A 213 17.38 -3.70 9.41
C GLU A 213 16.75 -2.30 9.54
N THR A 214 17.59 -1.27 9.48
CA THR A 214 17.14 0.12 9.35
C THR A 214 17.41 0.61 7.93
N LEU A 215 16.36 0.96 7.24
CA LEU A 215 16.36 1.32 5.83
C LEU A 215 16.21 2.84 5.68
N CYS A 216 17.10 3.44 4.88
CA CYS A 216 16.91 4.80 4.39
C CYS A 216 16.11 4.74 3.07
N VAL A 217 14.84 5.14 3.12
CA VAL A 217 13.93 5.11 1.97
C VAL A 217 13.85 6.47 1.30
N LYS A 218 13.68 6.47 -0.01
CA LYS A 218 13.52 7.65 -0.87
C LYS A 218 12.15 7.64 -1.55
N ASP A 219 11.85 8.74 -2.25
CA ASP A 219 10.62 8.85 -3.03
C ASP A 219 10.53 7.75 -4.09
N GLY A 220 9.43 7.00 -4.07
CA GLY A 220 9.18 5.87 -4.99
C GLY A 220 9.72 4.52 -4.53
N ASP A 221 10.45 4.44 -3.41
CA ASP A 221 10.95 3.15 -2.88
C ASP A 221 9.81 2.31 -2.29
N VAL A 222 9.97 0.98 -2.33
CA VAL A 222 9.11 0.03 -1.60
C VAL A 222 9.93 -0.69 -0.55
N VAL A 223 9.39 -0.76 0.66
CA VAL A 223 9.89 -1.64 1.72
C VAL A 223 9.01 -2.88 1.82
N LEU A 224 9.64 -4.04 1.82
CA LEU A 224 9.01 -5.34 2.06
C LEU A 224 9.02 -5.64 3.56
N VAL A 225 7.87 -5.99 4.10
CA VAL A 225 7.71 -6.44 5.49
C VAL A 225 7.21 -7.88 5.48
N PRO A 226 8.11 -8.87 5.38
CA PRO A 226 7.74 -10.28 5.39
C PRO A 226 7.30 -10.73 6.79
N ARG A 227 7.84 -10.11 7.84
CA ARG A 227 7.56 -10.37 9.26
C ARG A 227 8.15 -9.27 10.13
N GLY A 228 7.74 -9.21 11.40
CA GLY A 228 8.33 -8.34 12.42
C GLY A 228 7.72 -6.96 12.53
N TYR A 229 8.22 -6.23 13.49
CA TYR A 229 7.88 -4.83 13.77
C TYR A 229 8.45 -3.91 12.70
N HIS A 230 7.70 -2.89 12.29
CA HIS A 230 8.08 -2.09 11.11
C HIS A 230 7.76 -0.58 11.25
N PRO A 231 8.23 0.08 12.32
CA PRO A 231 8.01 1.53 12.50
C PRO A 231 8.71 2.35 11.41
N VAL A 232 8.12 3.50 11.07
CA VAL A 232 8.66 4.43 10.08
C VAL A 232 8.66 5.84 10.62
N GLY A 233 9.73 6.60 10.40
CA GLY A 233 9.89 7.98 10.82
C GLY A 233 10.13 8.92 9.66
N ALA A 234 9.34 10.01 9.59
CA ALA A 234 9.53 11.10 8.66
C ALA A 234 10.43 12.17 9.30
N PRO A 235 11.60 12.52 8.74
CA PRO A 235 12.42 13.60 9.24
C PRO A 235 11.69 14.95 9.20
N HIS A 236 12.09 15.85 10.07
CA HIS A 236 11.58 17.22 10.03
C HIS A 236 11.76 17.85 8.64
N GLY A 237 10.71 18.50 8.12
CA GLY A 237 10.73 19.18 6.83
C GLY A 237 10.34 18.31 5.63
N TYR A 238 10.04 17.02 5.83
CA TYR A 238 9.60 16.09 4.79
C TYR A 238 8.34 15.37 5.21
N ASP A 239 7.22 15.62 4.52
CA ASP A 239 6.04 14.81 4.71
C ASP A 239 6.23 13.46 4.01
N LEU A 240 5.76 12.41 4.67
CA LEU A 240 5.84 11.05 4.19
C LEU A 240 4.43 10.52 3.90
N TYR A 241 4.23 10.05 2.69
CA TYR A 241 3.10 9.21 2.31
C TYR A 241 3.58 7.78 2.12
N TYR A 242 2.75 6.82 2.48
CA TYR A 242 2.94 5.45 2.03
C TYR A 242 1.61 4.76 1.71
N LEU A 243 1.63 3.89 0.70
CA LEU A 243 0.55 2.97 0.38
C LEU A 243 0.93 1.59 0.92
N ASN A 244 0.12 1.08 1.83
CA ASN A 244 0.25 -0.27 2.35
C ASN A 244 -0.63 -1.24 1.58
N VAL A 245 -0.05 -2.37 1.21
CA VAL A 245 -0.75 -3.53 0.67
C VAL A 245 -0.45 -4.72 1.54
N MET A 246 -1.49 -5.31 2.10
CA MET A 246 -1.39 -6.47 2.99
C MET A 246 -2.23 -7.62 2.47
N ALA A 247 -1.73 -8.82 2.65
CA ALA A 247 -2.49 -10.06 2.45
C ALA A 247 -1.86 -11.22 3.23
N GLY A 248 -2.68 -12.22 3.54
CA GLY A 248 -2.25 -13.41 4.27
C GLY A 248 -3.31 -14.50 4.21
N PRO A 249 -3.12 -15.57 4.99
CA PRO A 249 -4.06 -16.70 5.03
C PRO A 249 -5.48 -16.30 5.48
N GLU A 250 -5.60 -15.26 6.32
CA GLU A 250 -6.87 -14.69 6.77
C GLU A 250 -6.90 -13.21 6.42
N ARG A 251 -7.96 -12.76 5.77
CA ARG A 251 -8.19 -11.34 5.45
C ARG A 251 -8.71 -10.60 6.67
N LYS A 252 -7.81 -10.34 7.61
CA LYS A 252 -8.11 -9.64 8.86
C LYS A 252 -6.87 -8.90 9.35
N TRP A 253 -7.01 -7.67 9.78
CA TRP A 253 -5.88 -6.88 10.26
C TRP A 253 -5.92 -6.76 11.78
N ILE A 254 -5.27 -7.70 12.46
CA ILE A 254 -5.03 -7.69 13.90
C ILE A 254 -3.53 -7.70 14.10
N PHE A 255 -3.01 -6.65 14.72
CA PHE A 255 -1.59 -6.49 14.99
C PHE A 255 -1.30 -6.52 16.49
N ARG A 256 -0.09 -6.86 16.85
CA ARG A 256 0.44 -6.86 18.21
C ARG A 256 1.54 -5.81 18.33
N ASN A 257 1.45 -4.93 19.33
CA ASN A 257 2.50 -3.98 19.61
C ASN A 257 3.71 -4.66 20.25
N ASP A 258 4.89 -4.06 20.07
CA ASP A 258 6.08 -4.44 20.81
C ASP A 258 5.88 -4.05 22.29
N PRO A 259 5.92 -5.03 23.21
CA PRO A 259 5.69 -4.77 24.62
C PRO A 259 6.68 -3.76 25.24
N ALA A 260 7.90 -3.69 24.72
CA ALA A 260 8.92 -2.74 25.18
C ALA A 260 8.53 -1.27 24.89
N HIS A 261 7.60 -1.06 23.96
CA HIS A 261 7.19 0.26 23.48
C HIS A 261 5.72 0.61 23.78
N GLU A 262 4.93 -0.28 24.37
CA GLU A 262 3.50 -0.05 24.69
C GLU A 262 3.26 1.08 25.69
N TRP A 263 4.25 1.43 26.49
CA TRP A 263 4.17 2.57 27.42
C TRP A 263 3.81 3.90 26.73
N MET A 264 4.06 4.02 25.43
CA MET A 264 3.69 5.20 24.63
C MET A 264 2.19 5.34 24.40
N LEU A 265 1.41 4.28 24.56
CA LEU A 265 -0.06 4.30 24.48
C LEU A 265 -0.70 4.85 25.74
N LEU A 266 0.04 4.88 26.85
CA LEU A 266 -0.44 5.41 28.10
C LEU A 266 -0.59 6.94 27.96
N LYS A 267 -1.80 7.44 28.16
CA LYS A 267 -2.07 8.89 28.17
C LYS A 267 -1.25 9.51 29.31
N ARG A 268 -0.27 10.33 28.98
CA ARG A 268 0.39 11.25 29.90
C ARG A 268 -0.23 12.62 29.82
#